data_94fe82226e14b04f0f54bd71b3add08b
#
_entry.id   94fe82226e14b04f0f54bd71b3add08b
#
_cell.length_a   1.000
_cell.length_b   1.000
_cell.length_c   1.000
_cell.angle_alpha   90.00
_cell.angle_beta   90.00
_cell.angle_gamma   90.00
#
_symmetry.space_group_name_H-M   'P 1'
#
loop_
_entity.id
_entity.type
_entity.pdbx_description
1 polymer ?
#
loop_
_entity_poly.entity_id
_entity_poly.type
_entity_poly.pdbx_seq_one_letter_code
_entity_poly.pdbx_strand_id
1 'polypeptide(L)'
;MQDITNRILRQMNSTRLISTLFKPRQKATALYATQAEALQHKVFCRLMKDAAHTEWGLKYGYKDIKRYQDFQRVPIQTYEEIKPYVERMRHGEKDVLWRGEVQWFAKSSGTTNDKSKFIPVSREGLHDIHYAGGMDAVALYLQQNPESRFFSGKGLILGGCHAPNYNVKRSLVGDLSAILIENVNPLVNLIRVPDKKIALLSDFEEKVERITRATMNQNVTNLSGVPSWMMAVLKHILEVKGTDNLAEVWPDLEVFFHGGVAFTPYREQYKQLIRSDKMHYMETYNASEGFFGLQNDFSDPSML
;
A
#
# COMPACT_ATOMS: atom_id res chain seq x y z
N MET A 1 26.93 -18.80 -16.89
CA MET A 1 25.77 -19.59 -16.39
C MET A 1 24.64 -18.69 -15.90
N GLN A 2 24.91 -17.70 -15.07
CA GLN A 2 23.89 -16.78 -14.52
C GLN A 2 23.15 -15.96 -15.60
N ASP A 3 23.86 -15.59 -16.67
CA ASP A 3 23.31 -14.80 -17.79
C ASP A 3 22.36 -15.63 -18.68
N ILE A 4 22.65 -16.91 -18.88
CA ILE A 4 21.81 -17.84 -19.65
C ILE A 4 20.53 -18.16 -18.82
N THR A 5 20.65 -18.36 -17.52
CA THR A 5 19.53 -18.61 -16.62
C THR A 5 18.61 -17.39 -16.56
N ASN A 6 19.15 -16.19 -16.46
CA ASN A 6 18.38 -14.94 -16.51
C ASN A 6 17.70 -14.73 -17.87
N ARG A 7 18.31 -15.15 -18.97
CA ARG A 7 17.75 -15.09 -20.32
C ARG A 7 16.60 -16.07 -20.51
N ILE A 8 16.72 -17.28 -19.96
CA ILE A 8 15.66 -18.31 -19.99
C ILE A 8 14.48 -17.86 -19.10
N LEU A 9 14.74 -17.34 -17.89
CA LEU A 9 13.72 -16.80 -17.01
C LEU A 9 12.99 -15.59 -17.61
N ARG A 10 13.70 -14.74 -18.38
CA ARG A 10 13.09 -13.65 -19.17
C ARG A 10 12.19 -14.16 -20.29
N GLN A 11 12.45 -15.35 -20.85
CA GLN A 11 11.62 -15.96 -21.90
C GLN A 11 10.34 -16.61 -21.34
N MET A 12 10.35 -17.06 -20.08
CA MET A 12 9.18 -17.63 -19.43
C MET A 12 8.34 -16.50 -18.83
N ASN A 13 7.17 -16.23 -19.40
CA ASN A 13 6.22 -15.30 -18.80
C ASN A 13 5.55 -15.94 -17.57
N SER A 14 6.25 -15.92 -16.43
CA SER A 14 5.75 -16.42 -15.15
C SER A 14 4.46 -15.70 -14.70
N THR A 15 4.23 -14.47 -15.18
CA THR A 15 3.03 -13.69 -14.88
C THR A 15 1.78 -14.41 -15.36
N ARG A 16 1.78 -15.05 -16.54
CA ARG A 16 0.62 -15.76 -17.07
C ARG A 16 0.17 -16.91 -16.16
N LEU A 17 1.11 -17.63 -15.55
CA LEU A 17 0.81 -18.67 -14.59
C LEU A 17 0.29 -18.09 -13.27
N ILE A 18 1.02 -17.11 -12.71
CA ILE A 18 0.69 -16.48 -11.43
C ILE A 18 -0.65 -15.72 -11.52
N SER A 19 -0.97 -15.09 -12.66
CA SER A 19 -2.22 -14.34 -12.85
C SER A 19 -3.47 -15.18 -12.61
N THR A 20 -3.37 -16.50 -12.80
CA THR A 20 -4.50 -17.40 -12.52
C THR A 20 -4.89 -17.41 -11.04
N LEU A 21 -3.94 -17.14 -10.13
CA LEU A 21 -4.18 -17.05 -8.69
C LEU A 21 -4.96 -15.77 -8.31
N PHE A 22 -4.98 -14.76 -9.20
CA PHE A 22 -5.72 -13.51 -8.99
C PHE A 22 -7.17 -13.55 -9.50
N LYS A 23 -7.55 -14.57 -10.30
CA LYS A 23 -8.92 -14.71 -10.82
C LYS A 23 -10.03 -14.66 -9.76
N PRO A 24 -9.90 -15.29 -8.57
CA PRO A 24 -10.91 -15.14 -7.53
C PRO A 24 -11.09 -13.70 -7.06
N ARG A 25 -9.99 -12.92 -6.99
CA ARG A 25 -10.04 -11.50 -6.60
C ARG A 25 -10.69 -10.65 -7.70
N GLN A 26 -10.34 -10.88 -8.97
CA GLN A 26 -10.99 -10.22 -10.11
C GLN A 26 -12.51 -10.42 -10.11
N LYS A 27 -12.97 -11.65 -9.79
CA LYS A 27 -14.40 -11.93 -9.63
C LYS A 27 -15.00 -11.19 -8.42
N ALA A 28 -14.28 -11.12 -7.32
CA ALA A 28 -14.75 -10.44 -6.11
C ALA A 28 -14.85 -8.91 -6.32
N THR A 29 -13.86 -8.29 -6.96
CA THR A 29 -13.89 -6.84 -7.26
C THR A 29 -14.98 -6.48 -8.27
N ALA A 30 -15.30 -7.35 -9.23
CA ALA A 30 -16.42 -7.15 -10.15
C ALA A 30 -17.78 -7.04 -9.44
N LEU A 31 -17.92 -7.62 -8.25
CA LEU A 31 -19.14 -7.51 -7.45
C LEU A 31 -19.34 -6.11 -6.83
N TYR A 32 -18.28 -5.29 -6.73
CA TYR A 32 -18.40 -3.94 -6.17
C TYR A 32 -19.37 -3.07 -6.99
N ALA A 33 -19.39 -3.24 -8.32
CA ALA A 33 -20.31 -2.51 -9.18
C ALA A 33 -21.79 -2.94 -9.04
N THR A 34 -22.06 -4.19 -8.64
CA THR A 34 -23.41 -4.77 -8.67
C THR A 34 -23.97 -5.10 -7.29
N GLN A 35 -23.10 -5.27 -6.29
CA GLN A 35 -23.48 -5.73 -4.94
C GLN A 35 -22.87 -4.84 -3.83
N ALA A 36 -22.55 -3.58 -4.12
CA ALA A 36 -21.87 -2.68 -3.19
C ALA A 36 -22.56 -2.62 -1.82
N GLU A 37 -23.87 -2.41 -1.77
CA GLU A 37 -24.63 -2.32 -0.51
C GLU A 37 -24.55 -3.61 0.32
N ALA A 38 -24.73 -4.77 -0.34
CA ALA A 38 -24.66 -6.07 0.35
C ALA A 38 -23.26 -6.35 0.91
N LEU A 39 -22.22 -6.03 0.15
CA LEU A 39 -20.83 -6.18 0.57
C LEU A 39 -20.49 -5.23 1.72
N GLN A 40 -20.90 -3.96 1.61
CA GLN A 40 -20.72 -2.97 2.67
C GLN A 40 -21.45 -3.39 3.95
N HIS A 41 -22.69 -3.86 3.85
CA HIS A 41 -23.45 -4.35 5.00
C HIS A 41 -22.77 -5.55 5.67
N LYS A 42 -22.24 -6.48 4.89
CA LYS A 42 -21.48 -7.63 5.42
C LYS A 42 -20.23 -7.18 6.20
N VAL A 43 -19.46 -6.24 5.67
CA VAL A 43 -18.29 -5.67 6.35
C VAL A 43 -18.72 -4.93 7.61
N PHE A 44 -19.76 -4.11 7.53
CA PHE A 44 -20.33 -3.38 8.67
C PHE A 44 -20.71 -4.31 9.83
N CYS A 45 -21.49 -5.35 9.56
CA CYS A 45 -21.89 -6.33 10.58
C CYS A 45 -20.68 -7.05 11.21
N ARG A 46 -19.65 -7.36 10.41
CA ARG A 46 -18.41 -7.94 10.92
C ARG A 46 -17.69 -6.98 11.87
N LEU A 47 -17.54 -5.72 11.49
CA LEU A 47 -16.88 -4.70 12.33
C LEU A 47 -17.62 -4.50 13.66
N MET A 48 -18.95 -4.39 13.62
CA MET A 48 -19.76 -4.27 14.83
C MET A 48 -19.60 -5.47 15.76
N LYS A 49 -19.61 -6.67 15.18
CA LYS A 49 -19.42 -7.93 15.94
C LYS A 49 -18.02 -7.99 16.57
N ASP A 50 -16.97 -7.68 15.78
CA ASP A 50 -15.57 -7.79 16.20
C ASP A 50 -15.21 -6.77 17.29
N ALA A 51 -15.84 -5.57 17.25
CA ALA A 51 -15.63 -4.53 18.24
C ALA A 51 -16.63 -4.56 19.42
N ALA A 52 -17.62 -5.47 19.42
CA ALA A 52 -18.74 -5.46 20.40
C ALA A 52 -18.31 -5.55 21.87
N HIS A 53 -17.18 -6.18 22.14
CA HIS A 53 -16.65 -6.39 23.51
C HIS A 53 -15.50 -5.45 23.86
N THR A 54 -15.14 -4.51 23.00
CA THR A 54 -14.19 -3.44 23.35
C THR A 54 -14.85 -2.43 24.26
N GLU A 55 -14.06 -1.62 24.96
CA GLU A 55 -14.59 -0.52 25.78
C GLU A 55 -15.48 0.40 24.95
N TRP A 56 -15.02 0.76 23.73
CA TRP A 56 -15.77 1.59 22.80
C TRP A 56 -17.08 0.92 22.35
N GLY A 57 -17.02 -0.36 22.01
CA GLY A 57 -18.20 -1.14 21.61
C GLY A 57 -19.25 -1.28 22.72
N LEU A 58 -18.80 -1.46 23.96
CA LEU A 58 -19.67 -1.51 25.14
C LEU A 58 -20.30 -0.13 25.40
N LYS A 59 -19.50 0.94 25.34
CA LYS A 59 -19.95 2.33 25.54
C LYS A 59 -21.09 2.72 24.60
N TYR A 60 -21.02 2.28 23.34
CA TYR A 60 -21.99 2.66 22.30
C TYR A 60 -22.93 1.53 21.89
N GLY A 61 -22.91 0.40 22.58
CA GLY A 61 -23.85 -0.70 22.38
C GLY A 61 -23.72 -1.38 21.01
N TYR A 62 -22.48 -1.65 20.54
CA TYR A 62 -22.22 -2.24 19.22
C TYR A 62 -22.89 -3.61 19.02
N LYS A 63 -23.10 -4.36 20.08
CA LYS A 63 -23.82 -5.65 20.05
C LYS A 63 -25.24 -5.53 19.46
N ASP A 64 -25.90 -4.38 19.69
CA ASP A 64 -27.29 -4.13 19.28
C ASP A 64 -27.38 -3.37 17.95
N ILE A 65 -26.25 -2.95 17.36
CA ILE A 65 -26.19 -2.29 16.08
C ILE A 65 -26.18 -3.34 14.97
N LYS A 66 -27.25 -3.38 14.15
CA LYS A 66 -27.42 -4.33 13.04
C LYS A 66 -27.45 -3.64 11.68
N ARG A 67 -27.82 -2.37 11.62
CA ARG A 67 -27.95 -1.59 10.39
C ARG A 67 -27.25 -0.25 10.54
N TYR A 68 -26.95 0.38 9.44
CA TYR A 68 -26.33 1.70 9.41
C TYR A 68 -27.17 2.75 10.19
N GLN A 69 -28.50 2.68 10.09
CA GLN A 69 -29.40 3.56 10.85
C GLN A 69 -29.22 3.42 12.37
N ASP A 70 -28.96 2.21 12.85
CA ASP A 70 -28.69 1.98 14.27
C ASP A 70 -27.33 2.59 14.67
N PHE A 71 -26.34 2.61 13.75
CA PHE A 71 -25.02 3.20 13.98
C PHE A 71 -25.03 4.72 14.03
N GLN A 72 -26.01 5.39 13.41
CA GLN A 72 -26.16 6.85 13.43
C GLN A 72 -26.35 7.43 14.84
N ARG A 73 -26.71 6.62 15.81
CA ARG A 73 -26.76 7.03 17.23
C ARG A 73 -25.38 7.16 17.89
N VAL A 74 -24.33 6.59 17.29
CA VAL A 74 -22.95 6.75 17.75
C VAL A 74 -22.50 8.16 17.39
N PRO A 75 -22.09 9.00 18.35
CA PRO A 75 -21.71 10.37 18.05
C PRO A 75 -20.47 10.42 17.16
N ILE A 76 -20.44 11.39 16.24
CA ILE A 76 -19.24 11.70 15.47
C ILE A 76 -18.16 12.19 16.43
N GLN A 77 -16.95 11.65 16.28
CA GLN A 77 -15.82 11.99 17.13
C GLN A 77 -14.72 12.67 16.32
N THR A 78 -14.10 13.66 16.91
CA THR A 78 -12.82 14.21 16.43
C THR A 78 -11.66 13.33 16.89
N TYR A 79 -10.49 13.50 16.27
CA TYR A 79 -9.30 12.78 16.74
C TYR A 79 -8.95 13.13 18.20
N GLU A 80 -9.10 14.37 18.62
CA GLU A 80 -8.78 14.80 19.99
C GLU A 80 -9.66 14.10 21.03
N GLU A 81 -10.90 13.76 20.68
CA GLU A 81 -11.81 13.03 21.55
C GLU A 81 -11.46 11.54 21.67
N ILE A 82 -10.95 10.92 20.61
CA ILE A 82 -10.51 9.51 20.65
C ILE A 82 -9.04 9.35 21.06
N LYS A 83 -8.24 10.39 21.03
CA LYS A 83 -6.83 10.37 21.37
C LYS A 83 -6.51 9.76 22.74
N PRO A 84 -7.24 10.02 23.82
CA PRO A 84 -6.99 9.37 25.11
C PRO A 84 -7.08 7.84 25.04
N TYR A 85 -8.00 7.30 24.24
CA TYR A 85 -8.15 5.87 24.01
C TYR A 85 -6.97 5.33 23.19
N VAL A 86 -6.55 6.04 22.14
CA VAL A 86 -5.37 5.70 21.34
C VAL A 86 -4.11 5.67 22.19
N GLU A 87 -3.90 6.65 23.09
CA GLU A 87 -2.75 6.66 24.00
C GLU A 87 -2.73 5.45 24.94
N ARG A 88 -3.89 5.03 25.45
CA ARG A 88 -4.00 3.81 26.26
C ARG A 88 -3.61 2.56 25.45
N MET A 89 -4.08 2.47 24.19
CA MET A 89 -3.67 1.39 23.28
C MET A 89 -2.16 1.41 23.03
N ARG A 90 -1.55 2.58 22.85
CA ARG A 90 -0.10 2.73 22.71
C ARG A 90 0.66 2.26 23.95
N HIS A 91 0.06 2.35 25.13
CA HIS A 91 0.61 1.80 26.37
C HIS A 91 0.35 0.30 26.56
N GLY A 92 -0.22 -0.38 25.56
CA GLY A 92 -0.44 -1.82 25.51
C GLY A 92 -1.78 -2.27 26.12
N GLU A 93 -2.72 -1.33 26.35
CA GLU A 93 -4.05 -1.69 26.80
C GLU A 93 -4.86 -2.35 25.66
N LYS A 94 -5.50 -3.47 25.99
CA LYS A 94 -6.26 -4.29 25.04
C LYS A 94 -7.72 -3.90 25.05
N ASP A 95 -8.40 -4.22 23.94
CA ASP A 95 -9.86 -4.13 23.82
C ASP A 95 -10.41 -2.72 24.08
N VAL A 96 -9.64 -1.67 23.73
CA VAL A 96 -10.05 -0.27 23.90
C VAL A 96 -10.93 0.17 22.74
N LEU A 97 -10.37 0.54 21.59
CA LEU A 97 -11.10 0.91 20.37
C LEU A 97 -11.29 -0.30 19.43
N TRP A 98 -10.39 -1.25 19.49
CA TRP A 98 -10.41 -2.49 18.71
C TRP A 98 -10.02 -3.66 19.61
N ARG A 99 -10.43 -4.87 19.20
CA ARG A 99 -10.16 -6.11 19.96
C ARG A 99 -8.66 -6.44 20.02
N GLY A 100 -8.23 -6.95 21.14
CA GLY A 100 -6.86 -7.37 21.38
C GLY A 100 -5.89 -6.21 21.55
N GLU A 101 -4.60 -6.52 21.45
CA GLU A 101 -3.50 -5.55 21.52
C GLU A 101 -3.13 -5.07 20.12
N VAL A 102 -3.04 -3.77 19.93
CA VAL A 102 -2.53 -3.16 18.70
C VAL A 102 -1.09 -2.72 18.91
N GLN A 103 -0.19 -3.28 18.13
CA GLN A 103 1.23 -3.03 18.24
C GLN A 103 1.71 -1.87 17.35
N TRP A 104 1.11 -1.70 16.16
CA TRP A 104 1.54 -0.71 15.19
C TRP A 104 0.65 0.53 15.17
N PHE A 105 1.30 1.69 15.07
CA PHE A 105 0.63 2.99 14.97
C PHE A 105 1.24 3.78 13.81
N ALA A 106 0.43 4.08 12.81
CA ALA A 106 0.84 4.92 11.71
C ALA A 106 0.88 6.38 12.16
N LYS A 107 2.03 7.04 11.92
CA LYS A 107 2.17 8.48 12.16
C LYS A 107 1.65 9.23 10.94
N SER A 108 0.50 9.86 11.09
CA SER A 108 -0.08 10.71 10.06
C SER A 108 0.44 12.14 10.24
N SER A 109 0.81 12.80 9.12
CA SER A 109 1.08 14.23 9.09
C SER A 109 -0.24 14.97 9.36
N GLY A 110 -0.41 15.48 10.58
CA GLY A 110 -1.58 16.27 10.94
C GLY A 110 -1.62 17.59 10.16
N THR A 111 -2.66 17.80 9.38
CA THR A 111 -2.90 19.09 8.69
C THR A 111 -3.45 20.17 9.63
N THR A 112 -3.80 19.83 10.86
CA THR A 112 -4.36 20.73 11.88
C THR A 112 -3.46 20.76 13.11
N ASN A 113 -2.89 21.91 13.43
CA ASN A 113 -2.14 22.23 14.67
C ASN A 113 -0.80 21.49 14.89
N ASP A 114 0.02 21.22 13.87
CA ASP A 114 1.41 20.68 13.98
C ASP A 114 1.60 19.44 14.88
N LYS A 115 0.53 18.78 15.29
CA LYS A 115 0.59 17.58 16.12
C LYS A 115 0.34 16.33 15.30
N SER A 116 1.34 15.46 15.23
CA SER A 116 1.21 14.13 14.61
C SER A 116 0.07 13.35 15.25
N LYS A 117 -0.77 12.73 14.41
CA LYS A 117 -1.78 11.77 14.84
C LYS A 117 -1.21 10.36 14.78
N PHE A 118 -1.59 9.52 15.73
CA PHE A 118 -1.22 8.11 15.77
C PHE A 118 -2.45 7.26 15.46
N ILE A 119 -2.45 6.65 14.29
CA ILE A 119 -3.57 5.83 13.82
C ILE A 119 -3.27 4.37 14.14
N PRO A 120 -4.08 3.69 14.96
CA PRO A 120 -3.88 2.27 15.27
C PRO A 120 -4.00 1.42 14.01
N VAL A 121 -3.01 0.57 13.75
CA VAL A 121 -3.02 -0.37 12.62
C VAL A 121 -3.12 -1.78 13.17
N SER A 122 -4.33 -2.33 13.17
CA SER A 122 -4.59 -3.68 13.65
C SER A 122 -4.09 -4.73 12.66
N ARG A 123 -3.99 -5.98 13.12
CA ARG A 123 -3.66 -7.11 12.26
C ARG A 123 -4.68 -7.28 11.14
N GLU A 124 -5.96 -7.14 11.43
CA GLU A 124 -7.04 -7.18 10.46
C GLU A 124 -6.92 -6.01 9.46
N GLY A 125 -6.58 -4.81 9.93
CA GLY A 125 -6.32 -3.65 9.07
C GLY A 125 -5.19 -3.92 8.08
N LEU A 126 -4.09 -4.52 8.52
CA LEU A 126 -3.00 -4.91 7.63
C LEU A 126 -3.45 -5.91 6.57
N HIS A 127 -4.13 -7.00 6.98
CA HIS A 127 -4.43 -8.12 6.08
C HIS A 127 -5.68 -7.90 5.23
N ASP A 128 -6.78 -7.46 5.85
CA ASP A 128 -8.10 -7.41 5.20
C ASP A 128 -8.34 -6.08 4.47
N ILE A 129 -7.52 -5.05 4.74
CA ILE A 129 -7.64 -3.73 4.14
C ILE A 129 -6.42 -3.43 3.28
N HIS A 130 -5.25 -3.18 3.87
CA HIS A 130 -4.09 -2.68 3.11
C HIS A 130 -3.52 -3.71 2.13
N TYR A 131 -3.21 -4.93 2.58
CA TYR A 131 -2.70 -5.96 1.67
C TYR A 131 -3.77 -6.46 0.71
N ALA A 132 -5.02 -6.56 1.16
CA ALA A 132 -6.14 -6.92 0.31
C ALA A 132 -6.33 -5.90 -0.82
N GLY A 133 -6.36 -4.59 -0.51
CA GLY A 133 -6.47 -3.53 -1.52
C GLY A 133 -5.29 -3.51 -2.50
N GLY A 134 -4.06 -3.70 -1.99
CA GLY A 134 -2.88 -3.83 -2.86
C GLY A 134 -2.96 -5.03 -3.81
N MET A 135 -3.48 -6.18 -3.34
CA MET A 135 -3.70 -7.34 -4.19
C MET A 135 -4.84 -7.11 -5.19
N ASP A 136 -5.87 -6.35 -4.84
CA ASP A 136 -6.94 -5.98 -5.78
C ASP A 136 -6.41 -5.07 -6.89
N ALA A 137 -5.55 -4.09 -6.57
CA ALA A 137 -4.90 -3.26 -7.57
C ALA A 137 -4.10 -4.09 -8.58
N VAL A 138 -3.31 -5.06 -8.11
CA VAL A 138 -2.57 -5.99 -9.00
C VAL A 138 -3.54 -6.87 -9.79
N ALA A 139 -4.62 -7.37 -9.18
CA ALA A 139 -5.60 -8.22 -9.85
C ALA A 139 -6.29 -7.49 -11.03
N LEU A 140 -6.68 -6.24 -10.82
CA LEU A 140 -7.31 -5.42 -11.84
C LEU A 140 -6.33 -5.01 -12.95
N TYR A 141 -5.08 -4.70 -12.58
CA TYR A 141 -4.02 -4.45 -13.57
C TYR A 141 -3.82 -5.67 -14.49
N LEU A 142 -3.67 -6.88 -13.92
CA LEU A 142 -3.49 -8.11 -14.69
C LEU A 142 -4.72 -8.47 -15.54
N GLN A 143 -5.91 -8.06 -15.11
CA GLN A 143 -7.14 -8.27 -15.90
C GLN A 143 -7.15 -7.39 -17.16
N GLN A 144 -6.68 -6.16 -17.06
CA GLN A 144 -6.62 -5.22 -18.18
C GLN A 144 -5.40 -5.42 -19.08
N ASN A 145 -4.34 -6.05 -18.55
CA ASN A 145 -3.11 -6.32 -19.29
C ASN A 145 -2.77 -7.84 -19.31
N PRO A 146 -3.44 -8.63 -20.17
CA PRO A 146 -3.21 -10.08 -20.25
C PRO A 146 -1.80 -10.48 -20.65
N GLU A 147 -1.10 -9.61 -21.38
CA GLU A 147 0.29 -9.83 -21.84
C GLU A 147 1.33 -9.31 -20.83
N SER A 148 0.91 -8.91 -19.65
CA SER A 148 1.75 -8.39 -18.59
C SER A 148 2.93 -9.32 -18.26
N ARG A 149 4.05 -8.71 -17.94
CA ARG A 149 5.28 -9.35 -17.42
C ARG A 149 5.52 -9.03 -15.95
N PHE A 150 4.52 -8.56 -15.24
CA PHE A 150 4.58 -8.08 -13.86
C PHE A 150 5.42 -8.96 -12.93
N PHE A 151 5.17 -10.28 -12.94
CA PHE A 151 5.90 -11.26 -12.12
C PHE A 151 7.10 -11.89 -12.82
N SER A 152 7.49 -11.40 -13.99
CA SER A 152 8.73 -11.83 -14.68
C SER A 152 9.97 -11.08 -14.18
N GLY A 153 9.79 -10.10 -13.33
CA GLY A 153 10.84 -9.32 -12.67
C GLY A 153 10.46 -8.98 -11.23
N LYS A 154 10.98 -7.88 -10.75
CA LYS A 154 10.77 -7.39 -9.38
C LYS A 154 10.03 -6.05 -9.35
N GLY A 155 9.25 -5.84 -8.30
CA GLY A 155 8.67 -4.53 -8.02
C GLY A 155 9.62 -3.66 -7.20
N LEU A 156 9.88 -2.44 -7.67
CA LEU A 156 10.53 -1.41 -6.86
C LEU A 156 9.49 -0.75 -5.96
N ILE A 157 9.58 -1.06 -4.66
CA ILE A 157 8.65 -0.54 -3.65
C ILE A 157 9.37 0.49 -2.80
N LEU A 158 8.90 1.73 -2.85
CA LEU A 158 9.42 2.83 -2.07
C LEU A 158 8.46 3.17 -0.93
N GLY A 159 8.96 3.05 0.30
CA GLY A 159 8.22 3.37 1.52
C GLY A 159 8.90 4.44 2.37
N GLY A 160 8.20 4.88 3.40
CA GLY A 160 8.72 5.76 4.43
C GLY A 160 9.68 5.06 5.40
N CYS A 161 9.68 5.48 6.64
CA CYS A 161 10.56 4.94 7.68
C CYS A 161 9.82 4.72 9.00
N HIS A 162 10.47 3.99 9.91
CA HIS A 162 10.04 3.93 11.30
C HIS A 162 10.35 5.23 12.04
N ALA A 163 9.57 5.51 13.07
CA ALA A 163 9.72 6.67 13.94
C ALA A 163 9.95 6.23 15.40
N PRO A 164 11.11 5.60 15.72
CA PRO A 164 11.35 4.96 17.01
C PRO A 164 11.29 5.91 18.19
N ASN A 165 11.56 7.21 17.99
CA ASN A 165 11.44 8.25 19.02
C ASN A 165 10.01 8.43 19.56
N TYR A 166 9.02 7.90 18.84
CA TYR A 166 7.60 7.92 19.25
C TYR A 166 7.13 6.60 19.83
N ASN A 167 7.98 5.57 19.89
CA ASN A 167 7.61 4.27 20.47
C ASN A 167 7.36 4.41 21.96
N VAL A 168 6.30 3.75 22.45
CA VAL A 168 5.93 3.73 23.87
C VAL A 168 5.72 2.27 24.27
N LYS A 169 6.44 1.79 25.27
CA LYS A 169 6.35 0.39 25.75
C LYS A 169 6.46 -0.62 24.60
N ARG A 170 5.32 -1.22 24.20
CA ARG A 170 5.24 -2.24 23.14
C ARG A 170 4.77 -1.68 21.81
N SER A 171 4.34 -0.41 21.76
CA SER A 171 3.90 0.19 20.52
C SER A 171 5.07 0.59 19.63
N LEU A 172 4.93 0.33 18.35
CA LEU A 172 5.89 0.68 17.32
C LEU A 172 5.25 1.71 16.38
N VAL A 173 5.98 2.76 16.07
CA VAL A 173 5.49 3.88 15.26
C VAL A 173 6.30 4.00 13.97
N GLY A 174 5.62 4.31 12.89
CA GLY A 174 6.23 4.56 11.58
C GLY A 174 5.23 5.15 10.58
N ASP A 175 5.73 5.47 9.40
CA ASP A 175 4.85 5.73 8.26
C ASP A 175 4.08 4.45 7.90
N LEU A 176 2.83 4.58 7.41
CA LEU A 176 2.04 3.40 7.02
C LEU A 176 2.81 2.47 6.09
N SER A 177 3.47 3.00 5.06
CA SER A 177 4.24 2.22 4.09
C SER A 177 5.41 1.47 4.74
N ALA A 178 6.04 2.03 5.78
CA ALA A 178 7.07 1.33 6.54
C ALA A 178 6.47 0.17 7.35
N ILE A 179 5.32 0.38 7.97
CA ILE A 179 4.60 -0.67 8.69
C ILE A 179 4.20 -1.81 7.74
N LEU A 180 3.72 -1.49 6.55
CA LEU A 180 3.38 -2.49 5.52
C LEU A 180 4.62 -3.28 5.07
N ILE A 181 5.73 -2.60 4.78
CA ILE A 181 6.99 -3.26 4.38
C ILE A 181 7.52 -4.17 5.50
N GLU A 182 7.40 -3.74 6.76
CA GLU A 182 7.86 -4.51 7.94
C GLU A 182 7.08 -5.81 8.10
N ASN A 183 5.76 -5.77 7.92
CA ASN A 183 4.84 -6.86 8.24
C ASN A 183 4.42 -7.71 7.02
N VAL A 184 4.92 -7.40 5.82
CA VAL A 184 4.57 -8.15 4.61
C VAL A 184 5.07 -9.60 4.69
N ASN A 185 4.31 -10.51 4.06
CA ASN A 185 4.71 -11.92 3.98
C ASN A 185 6.15 -12.05 3.41
N PRO A 186 7.04 -12.79 4.06
CA PRO A 186 8.43 -12.95 3.63
C PRO A 186 8.60 -13.39 2.16
N LEU A 187 7.66 -14.13 1.60
CA LEU A 187 7.68 -14.54 0.19
C LEU A 187 7.65 -13.35 -0.78
N VAL A 188 7.04 -12.23 -0.39
CA VAL A 188 7.03 -11.00 -1.19
C VAL A 188 8.44 -10.44 -1.39
N ASN A 189 9.37 -10.71 -0.45
CA ASN A 189 10.76 -10.29 -0.59
C ASN A 189 11.48 -10.96 -1.80
N LEU A 190 10.93 -12.05 -2.33
CA LEU A 190 11.48 -12.71 -3.53
C LEU A 190 11.17 -11.92 -4.82
N ILE A 191 10.10 -11.14 -4.81
CA ILE A 191 9.59 -10.41 -5.99
C ILE A 191 9.67 -8.89 -5.85
N ARG A 192 10.30 -8.37 -4.80
CA ARG A 192 10.49 -6.93 -4.59
C ARG A 192 11.94 -6.52 -4.45
N VAL A 193 12.22 -5.26 -4.71
CA VAL A 193 13.47 -4.54 -4.45
C VAL A 193 13.14 -3.15 -3.90
N PRO A 194 14.04 -2.54 -3.12
CA PRO A 194 15.20 -3.14 -2.48
C PRO A 194 14.80 -4.10 -1.36
N ASP A 195 15.77 -4.68 -0.67
CA ASP A 195 15.50 -5.42 0.56
C ASP A 195 14.93 -4.50 1.66
N LYS A 196 14.37 -5.12 2.72
CA LYS A 196 13.71 -4.39 3.80
C LYS A 196 14.63 -3.40 4.52
N LYS A 197 15.92 -3.74 4.70
CA LYS A 197 16.87 -2.87 5.42
C LYS A 197 17.09 -1.56 4.68
N ILE A 198 17.22 -1.63 3.36
CA ILE A 198 17.36 -0.44 2.51
C ILE A 198 16.03 0.31 2.41
N ALA A 199 14.91 -0.40 2.21
CA ALA A 199 13.59 0.20 2.07
C ALA A 199 13.17 1.04 3.28
N LEU A 200 13.65 0.70 4.48
CA LEU A 200 13.27 1.32 5.76
C LEU A 200 14.31 2.33 6.30
N LEU A 201 15.36 2.66 5.53
CA LEU A 201 16.29 3.72 5.90
C LEU A 201 15.57 5.04 6.15
N SER A 202 15.98 5.75 7.19
CA SER A 202 15.41 7.04 7.56
C SER A 202 16.07 8.22 6.83
N ASP A 203 17.37 8.13 6.55
CA ASP A 203 18.06 9.11 5.72
C ASP A 203 17.68 8.95 4.26
N PHE A 204 17.11 9.99 3.66
CA PHE A 204 16.56 9.90 2.32
C PHE A 204 17.66 9.87 1.24
N GLU A 205 18.74 10.60 1.42
CA GLU A 205 19.85 10.62 0.45
C GLU A 205 20.57 9.27 0.43
N GLU A 206 20.90 8.72 1.61
CA GLU A 206 21.44 7.37 1.72
C GLU A 206 20.49 6.33 1.13
N LYS A 207 19.18 6.46 1.38
CA LYS A 207 18.14 5.58 0.83
C LYS A 207 18.14 5.60 -0.68
N VAL A 208 18.15 6.78 -1.33
CA VAL A 208 18.19 6.94 -2.79
C VAL A 208 19.42 6.27 -3.37
N GLU A 209 20.60 6.53 -2.81
CA GLU A 209 21.87 5.94 -3.25
C GLU A 209 21.84 4.41 -3.17
N ARG A 210 21.42 3.85 -2.03
CA ARG A 210 21.37 2.40 -1.84
C ARG A 210 20.30 1.72 -2.67
N ILE A 211 19.13 2.34 -2.87
CA ILE A 211 18.10 1.84 -3.79
C ILE A 211 18.66 1.77 -5.20
N THR A 212 19.30 2.86 -5.67
CA THR A 212 19.90 2.92 -7.00
C THR A 212 20.87 1.75 -7.23
N ARG A 213 21.82 1.55 -6.32
CA ARG A 213 22.78 0.42 -6.42
C ARG A 213 22.11 -0.94 -6.40
N ALA A 214 21.06 -1.12 -5.59
CA ALA A 214 20.36 -2.39 -5.44
C ALA A 214 19.47 -2.72 -6.64
N THR A 215 19.00 -1.72 -7.39
CA THR A 215 17.96 -1.91 -8.40
C THR A 215 18.41 -1.73 -9.84
N MET A 216 19.39 -0.88 -10.11
CA MET A 216 19.83 -0.52 -11.47
C MET A 216 20.24 -1.69 -12.37
N ASN A 217 20.59 -2.84 -11.80
CA ASN A 217 20.96 -4.07 -12.53
C ASN A 217 19.93 -5.20 -12.36
N GLN A 218 18.78 -4.91 -11.76
CA GLN A 218 17.67 -5.85 -11.64
C GLN A 218 16.71 -5.70 -12.83
N ASN A 219 15.93 -6.73 -13.12
CA ASN A 219 14.77 -6.59 -13.99
C ASN A 219 13.61 -6.03 -13.17
N VAL A 220 13.41 -4.71 -13.21
CA VAL A 220 12.27 -4.06 -12.56
C VAL A 220 11.11 -3.97 -13.54
N THR A 221 9.97 -4.53 -13.17
CA THR A 221 8.74 -4.58 -14.00
C THR A 221 7.66 -3.66 -13.51
N ASN A 222 7.71 -3.26 -12.25
CA ASN A 222 6.69 -2.39 -11.67
C ASN A 222 7.28 -1.50 -10.56
N LEU A 223 6.63 -0.35 -10.35
CA LEU A 223 6.95 0.63 -9.32
C LEU A 223 5.76 0.76 -8.36
N SER A 224 6.04 1.04 -7.08
CA SER A 224 5.01 1.37 -6.10
C SER A 224 5.53 2.40 -5.10
N GLY A 225 4.80 3.50 -4.92
CA GLY A 225 5.18 4.54 -3.97
C GLY A 225 4.61 5.93 -4.27
N VAL A 226 5.04 6.91 -3.50
CA VAL A 226 4.65 8.31 -3.67
C VAL A 226 5.39 8.93 -4.87
N PRO A 227 4.69 9.60 -5.81
CA PRO A 227 5.29 10.12 -7.04
C PRO A 227 6.51 11.02 -6.83
N SER A 228 6.47 11.95 -5.89
CA SER A 228 7.59 12.87 -5.65
C SER A 228 8.87 12.15 -5.21
N TRP A 229 8.76 11.19 -4.32
CA TRP A 229 9.90 10.41 -3.81
C TRP A 229 10.42 9.42 -4.85
N MET A 230 9.51 8.74 -5.54
CA MET A 230 9.89 7.83 -6.61
C MET A 230 10.65 8.56 -7.72
N MET A 231 10.21 9.78 -8.09
CA MET A 231 10.88 10.59 -9.10
C MET A 231 12.34 10.90 -8.75
N ALA A 232 12.65 11.20 -7.47
CA ALA A 232 14.02 11.43 -7.03
C ALA A 232 14.89 10.18 -7.24
N VAL A 233 14.38 9.01 -6.87
CA VAL A 233 15.07 7.73 -7.07
C VAL A 233 15.29 7.45 -8.56
N LEU A 234 14.27 7.65 -9.40
CA LEU A 234 14.37 7.39 -10.85
C LEU A 234 15.35 8.32 -11.55
N LYS A 235 15.36 9.62 -11.19
CA LYS A 235 16.34 10.58 -11.74
C LYS A 235 17.76 10.20 -11.35
N HIS A 236 18.00 9.79 -10.12
CA HIS A 236 19.34 9.36 -9.69
C HIS A 236 19.80 8.08 -10.39
N ILE A 237 18.89 7.13 -10.65
CA ILE A 237 19.20 5.94 -11.45
C ILE A 237 19.63 6.32 -12.88
N LEU A 238 18.91 7.24 -13.53
CA LEU A 238 19.24 7.73 -14.87
C LEU A 238 20.60 8.42 -14.90
N GLU A 239 20.89 9.26 -13.91
CA GLU A 239 22.19 9.93 -13.76
C GLU A 239 23.34 8.91 -13.65
N VAL A 240 23.22 7.92 -12.74
CA VAL A 240 24.24 6.89 -12.55
C VAL A 240 24.41 6.00 -13.79
N LYS A 241 23.32 5.74 -14.54
CA LYS A 241 23.35 4.94 -15.77
C LYS A 241 23.82 5.73 -17.00
N GLY A 242 23.84 7.06 -16.93
CA GLY A 242 24.22 7.92 -18.06
C GLY A 242 23.20 7.87 -19.21
N THR A 243 21.91 7.69 -18.90
CA THR A 243 20.80 7.71 -19.86
C THR A 243 19.69 8.62 -19.38
N ASP A 244 18.79 9.01 -20.29
CA ASP A 244 17.62 9.85 -19.98
C ASP A 244 16.29 9.07 -20.12
N ASN A 245 16.34 7.75 -20.30
CA ASN A 245 15.18 6.90 -20.49
C ASN A 245 15.25 5.62 -19.67
N LEU A 246 14.35 5.47 -18.70
CA LEU A 246 14.27 4.27 -17.86
C LEU A 246 13.91 2.99 -18.62
N ALA A 247 13.29 3.08 -19.80
CA ALA A 247 13.05 1.92 -20.64
C ALA A 247 14.35 1.25 -21.14
N GLU A 248 15.47 1.99 -21.16
CA GLU A 248 16.80 1.43 -21.47
C GLU A 248 17.39 0.70 -20.25
N VAL A 249 17.07 1.16 -19.03
CA VAL A 249 17.51 0.52 -17.78
C VAL A 249 16.67 -0.70 -17.47
N TRP A 250 15.34 -0.56 -17.61
CA TRP A 250 14.34 -1.59 -17.31
C TRP A 250 13.36 -1.78 -18.47
N PRO A 251 13.72 -2.57 -19.49
CA PRO A 251 12.90 -2.76 -20.70
C PRO A 251 11.54 -3.43 -20.46
N ASP A 252 11.38 -4.12 -19.32
CA ASP A 252 10.14 -4.78 -18.92
C ASP A 252 9.31 -3.94 -17.91
N LEU A 253 9.69 -2.68 -17.65
CA LEU A 253 8.93 -1.79 -16.78
C LEU A 253 7.60 -1.41 -17.44
N GLU A 254 6.49 -1.71 -16.77
CA GLU A 254 5.15 -1.63 -17.38
C GLU A 254 4.08 -0.93 -16.53
N VAL A 255 4.28 -0.77 -15.20
CA VAL A 255 3.27 -0.11 -14.36
C VAL A 255 3.86 0.62 -13.16
N PHE A 256 3.26 1.75 -12.82
CA PHE A 256 3.49 2.46 -11.56
C PHE A 256 2.19 2.57 -10.78
N PHE A 257 2.10 1.87 -9.64
CA PHE A 257 1.07 2.06 -8.64
C PHE A 257 1.46 3.23 -7.75
N HIS A 258 0.73 4.32 -7.81
CA HIS A 258 1.05 5.55 -7.11
C HIS A 258 -0.11 6.04 -6.25
N GLY A 259 0.20 6.86 -5.27
CA GLY A 259 -0.78 7.46 -4.38
C GLY A 259 -0.13 8.39 -3.36
N GLY A 260 -0.91 8.85 -2.40
CA GLY A 260 -0.46 9.76 -1.35
C GLY A 260 -0.46 11.24 -1.74
N VAL A 261 -0.31 11.55 -3.03
CA VAL A 261 -0.44 12.90 -3.61
C VAL A 261 -1.06 12.80 -5.00
N ALA A 262 -1.72 13.87 -5.47
CA ALA A 262 -2.26 13.92 -6.82
C ALA A 262 -1.16 13.70 -7.87
N PHE A 263 -1.42 12.83 -8.86
CA PHE A 263 -0.44 12.47 -9.87
C PHE A 263 -0.34 13.49 -11.03
N THR A 264 -1.40 14.24 -11.28
CA THR A 264 -1.47 15.19 -12.41
C THR A 264 -0.23 16.07 -12.58
N PRO A 265 0.36 16.69 -11.52
CA PRO A 265 1.55 17.52 -11.67
C PRO A 265 2.82 16.76 -12.10
N TYR A 266 2.83 15.46 -11.91
CA TYR A 266 4.00 14.59 -12.18
C TYR A 266 3.89 13.84 -13.50
N ARG A 267 2.69 13.69 -14.06
CA ARG A 267 2.39 12.81 -15.21
C ARG A 267 3.31 13.04 -16.41
N GLU A 268 3.47 14.27 -16.83
CA GLU A 268 4.31 14.59 -18.01
C GLU A 268 5.80 14.34 -17.74
N GLN A 269 6.27 14.62 -16.53
CA GLN A 269 7.66 14.31 -16.15
C GLN A 269 7.91 12.79 -16.17
N TYR A 270 6.97 11.98 -15.66
CA TYR A 270 7.08 10.52 -15.71
C TYR A 270 7.11 10.00 -17.15
N LYS A 271 6.30 10.53 -18.05
CA LYS A 271 6.33 10.18 -19.48
C LYS A 271 7.67 10.50 -20.13
N GLN A 272 8.31 11.60 -19.73
CA GLN A 272 9.65 11.96 -20.22
C GLN A 272 10.73 11.03 -19.67
N LEU A 273 10.63 10.62 -18.40
CA LEU A 273 11.59 9.70 -17.77
C LEU A 273 11.41 8.25 -18.24
N ILE A 274 10.19 7.84 -18.61
CA ILE A 274 9.84 6.48 -19.01
C ILE A 274 9.19 6.54 -20.39
N ARG A 275 10.00 6.55 -21.44
CA ARG A 275 9.52 6.61 -22.83
C ARG A 275 9.20 5.20 -23.31
N SER A 276 8.00 4.71 -22.95
CA SER A 276 7.54 3.38 -23.29
C SER A 276 6.01 3.36 -23.44
N ASP A 277 5.52 2.84 -24.55
CA ASP A 277 4.09 2.66 -24.83
C ASP A 277 3.44 1.57 -23.94
N LYS A 278 4.28 0.77 -23.25
CA LYS A 278 3.82 -0.28 -22.33
C LYS A 278 3.53 0.25 -20.93
N MET A 279 3.92 1.51 -20.64
CA MET A 279 3.86 2.06 -19.29
C MET A 279 2.46 2.51 -18.90
N HIS A 280 1.93 1.93 -17.83
CA HIS A 280 0.65 2.29 -17.22
C HIS A 280 0.86 3.01 -15.88
N TYR A 281 -0.07 3.91 -15.55
CA TYR A 281 -0.08 4.62 -14.28
C TYR A 281 -1.41 4.34 -13.60
N MET A 282 -1.38 3.73 -12.42
CA MET A 282 -2.56 3.36 -11.67
C MET A 282 -2.58 4.06 -10.31
N GLU A 283 -3.57 4.87 -10.09
CA GLU A 283 -3.73 5.59 -8.84
C GLU A 283 -4.39 4.72 -7.77
N THR A 284 -3.88 4.83 -6.54
CA THR A 284 -4.42 4.16 -5.35
C THR A 284 -4.60 5.17 -4.23
N TYR A 285 -5.70 5.07 -3.50
CA TYR A 285 -5.94 5.85 -2.30
C TYR A 285 -5.81 4.97 -1.06
N ASN A 286 -4.57 4.87 -0.58
CA ASN A 286 -4.21 4.13 0.63
C ASN A 286 -3.69 5.12 1.69
N ALA A 287 -4.50 5.38 2.71
CA ALA A 287 -4.17 6.26 3.84
C ALA A 287 -3.94 5.45 5.13
N SER A 288 -3.45 6.09 6.18
CA SER A 288 -3.21 5.43 7.48
C SER A 288 -4.47 4.79 8.07
N GLU A 289 -5.62 5.36 7.76
CA GLU A 289 -6.94 4.96 8.23
C GLU A 289 -7.54 3.79 7.43
N GLY A 290 -7.08 3.54 6.20
CA GLY A 290 -7.61 2.47 5.35
C GLY A 290 -7.23 2.59 3.88
N PHE A 291 -7.63 1.60 3.10
CA PHE A 291 -7.52 1.59 1.65
C PHE A 291 -8.89 1.96 1.07
N PHE A 292 -9.00 3.14 0.46
CA PHE A 292 -10.28 3.76 0.12
C PHE A 292 -10.66 3.70 -1.35
N GLY A 293 -9.68 3.56 -2.24
CA GLY A 293 -9.98 3.51 -3.66
C GLY A 293 -8.78 3.08 -4.49
N LEU A 294 -9.07 2.63 -5.69
CA LEU A 294 -8.06 2.30 -6.69
C LEU A 294 -8.63 2.54 -8.09
N GLN A 295 -7.77 2.98 -9.00
CA GLN A 295 -8.11 3.10 -10.41
C GLN A 295 -8.26 1.70 -11.01
N ASN A 296 -9.37 1.48 -11.71
CA ASN A 296 -9.72 0.19 -12.30
C ASN A 296 -9.80 0.20 -13.84
N ASP A 297 -9.56 1.36 -14.47
CA ASP A 297 -9.52 1.53 -15.93
C ASP A 297 -8.33 2.41 -16.30
N PHE A 298 -7.50 2.00 -17.26
CA PHE A 298 -6.34 2.78 -17.70
C PHE A 298 -6.74 4.10 -18.38
N SER A 299 -7.91 4.14 -18.99
CA SER A 299 -8.44 5.31 -19.71
C SER A 299 -9.22 6.27 -18.81
N ASP A 300 -9.65 5.83 -17.63
CA ASP A 300 -10.45 6.60 -16.68
C ASP A 300 -9.67 6.81 -15.37
N PRO A 301 -9.38 8.06 -14.97
CA PRO A 301 -8.69 8.34 -13.71
C PRO A 301 -9.60 8.21 -12.48
N SER A 302 -10.87 7.89 -12.62
CA SER A 302 -11.76 7.64 -11.49
C SER A 302 -11.36 6.39 -10.72
N MET A 303 -11.74 6.33 -9.45
CA MET A 303 -11.43 5.23 -8.56
C MET A 303 -12.67 4.42 -8.25
N LEU A 304 -12.48 3.12 -8.15
CA LEU A 304 -13.46 2.17 -7.64
C LEU A 304 -13.51 2.22 -6.11
#